data_b968f4e5ac954d3f0408c51d65f032f2
#
_entry.id   b968f4e5ac954d3f0408c51d65f032f2
#
_cell.length_a   1.000
_cell.length_b   1.000
_cell.length_c   1.000
_cell.angle_alpha   90.00
_cell.angle_beta   90.00
_cell.angle_gamma   90.00
#
_symmetry.space_group_name_H-M   'P 1'
#
loop_
_entity.id
_entity.type
_entity.pdbx_description
1 polymer ?
#
loop_
_entity_poly.entity_id
_entity_poly.type
_entity_poly.pdbx_seq_one_letter_code
_entity_poly.pdbx_strand_id
1 'polypeptide(L)'
;MKKSSRYICAATQKGSVNVLDPTNFTLIRSWNAHQSLINDMDAQTDFVVTCGYSLRQQQSYMLDPLVNAFDLKNMVSLSPIPFPAGAAYVRMHPRMSSTCIIVSQQGQIHVVDLMNVNTSTVRHANVMTYLSMIEIAPSGEAIGLADAECNIHLWGSPSRIRFAAEVSQPSEFPDSEEVHPHVDWILE
;
A
#
# COMPACT_ATOMS: atom_id res chain seq x y z
N MET A 1 -3.48 -10.78 1.60
CA MET A 1 -2.57 -11.07 2.73
C MET A 1 -1.25 -10.36 2.50
N LYS A 2 -0.62 -9.90 3.59
CA LYS A 2 0.73 -9.28 3.59
C LYS A 2 1.58 -9.91 4.69
N LYS A 3 2.88 -9.96 4.47
CA LYS A 3 3.84 -10.48 5.47
C LYS A 3 4.61 -9.32 6.08
N SER A 4 4.62 -9.25 7.41
CA SER A 4 5.52 -8.40 8.18
C SER A 4 6.81 -9.17 8.51
N SER A 5 7.70 -8.59 9.30
CA SER A 5 8.91 -9.30 9.73
C SER A 5 8.62 -10.56 10.56
N ARG A 6 7.52 -10.57 11.33
CA ARG A 6 7.20 -11.64 12.28
C ARG A 6 5.89 -12.36 12.03
N TYR A 7 4.94 -11.72 11.32
CA TYR A 7 3.56 -12.19 11.24
C TYR A 7 3.04 -12.14 9.82
N ILE A 8 1.96 -12.88 9.57
CA ILE A 8 1.15 -12.75 8.38
C ILE A 8 -0.10 -11.98 8.76
N CYS A 9 -0.37 -10.89 8.03
CA CYS A 9 -1.58 -10.09 8.20
C CYS A 9 -2.57 -10.43 7.08
N ALA A 10 -3.78 -10.80 7.44
CA ALA A 10 -4.84 -11.16 6.52
C ALA A 10 -6.05 -10.26 6.72
N ALA A 11 -6.46 -9.56 5.65
CA ALA A 11 -7.70 -8.80 5.62
C ALA A 11 -8.88 -9.73 5.38
N THR A 12 -9.99 -9.46 6.06
CA THR A 12 -11.25 -10.17 5.89
C THR A 12 -12.27 -9.33 5.13
N GLN A 13 -13.25 -9.96 4.53
CA GLN A 13 -14.37 -9.26 3.88
C GLN A 13 -15.25 -8.45 4.85
N LYS A 14 -15.13 -8.71 6.14
CA LYS A 14 -15.87 -7.99 7.20
C LYS A 14 -15.13 -6.79 7.76
N GLY A 15 -14.01 -6.38 7.14
CA GLY A 15 -13.24 -5.22 7.59
C GLY A 15 -12.29 -5.51 8.74
N SER A 16 -12.03 -6.76 9.08
CA SER A 16 -11.09 -7.11 10.15
C SER A 16 -9.71 -7.45 9.59
N VAL A 17 -8.68 -7.16 10.36
CA VAL A 17 -7.30 -7.59 10.14
C VAL A 17 -6.96 -8.70 11.13
N ASN A 18 -6.62 -9.86 10.62
CA ASN A 18 -6.17 -11.01 11.39
C ASN A 18 -4.65 -11.11 11.32
N VAL A 19 -4.02 -11.18 12.48
CA VAL A 19 -2.57 -11.43 12.63
C VAL A 19 -2.37 -12.90 12.92
N LEU A 20 -1.61 -13.56 12.07
CA LEU A 20 -1.40 -15.01 12.09
C LEU A 20 0.07 -15.33 12.35
N ASP A 21 0.30 -16.43 13.06
CA ASP A 21 1.62 -17.02 13.17
C ASP A 21 2.09 -17.56 11.79
N PRO A 22 3.29 -17.20 11.32
CA PRO A 22 3.76 -17.62 10.00
C PRO A 22 4.07 -19.11 9.87
N THR A 23 4.21 -19.83 10.98
CA THR A 23 4.57 -21.27 11.01
C THR A 23 3.36 -22.18 10.91
N ASN A 24 2.30 -21.86 11.63
CA ASN A 24 1.12 -22.73 11.77
C ASN A 24 -0.20 -22.04 11.44
N PHE A 25 -0.16 -20.75 11.03
CA PHE A 25 -1.32 -19.93 10.68
C PHE A 25 -2.36 -19.77 11.79
N THR A 26 -1.98 -20.00 13.05
CA THR A 26 -2.88 -19.76 14.17
C THR A 26 -3.14 -18.26 14.34
N LEU A 27 -4.37 -17.93 14.69
CA LEU A 27 -4.79 -16.55 14.94
C LEU A 27 -4.19 -16.06 16.26
N ILE A 28 -3.36 -15.03 16.19
CA ILE A 28 -2.75 -14.36 17.36
C ILE A 28 -3.61 -13.20 17.81
N ARG A 29 -4.05 -12.36 16.87
CA ARG A 29 -4.84 -11.15 17.14
C ARG A 29 -5.78 -10.86 15.98
N SER A 30 -6.92 -10.23 16.30
CA SER A 30 -7.84 -9.68 15.31
C SER A 30 -8.25 -8.27 15.71
N TRP A 31 -8.29 -7.35 14.74
CA TRP A 31 -8.80 -5.99 14.91
C TRP A 31 -9.90 -5.72 13.89
N ASN A 32 -10.94 -5.05 14.33
CA ASN A 32 -11.96 -4.49 13.44
C ASN A 32 -11.42 -3.15 12.92
N ALA A 33 -10.87 -3.15 11.72
CA ALA A 33 -10.25 -1.99 11.11
C ALA A 33 -11.28 -1.06 10.44
N HIS A 34 -12.23 -1.64 9.71
CA HIS A 34 -13.25 -0.90 8.97
C HIS A 34 -14.63 -1.50 9.17
N GLN A 35 -15.68 -0.71 8.91
CA GLN A 35 -17.07 -1.17 9.04
C GLN A 35 -17.47 -2.15 7.92
N SER A 36 -16.73 -2.14 6.82
CA SER A 36 -16.94 -3.00 5.67
C SER A 36 -15.61 -3.49 5.11
N LEU A 37 -15.59 -3.89 3.86
CA LEU A 37 -14.45 -4.45 3.14
C LEU A 37 -13.19 -3.57 3.29
N ILE A 38 -12.06 -4.20 3.56
CA ILE A 38 -10.74 -3.58 3.42
C ILE A 38 -10.41 -3.53 1.93
N ASN A 39 -10.16 -2.31 1.43
CA ASN A 39 -9.82 -2.08 0.03
C ASN A 39 -8.36 -2.40 -0.25
N ASP A 40 -7.49 -1.90 0.59
CA ASP A 40 -6.04 -2.14 0.47
C ASP A 40 -5.39 -2.23 1.84
N MET A 41 -4.31 -2.98 1.90
CA MET A 41 -3.56 -3.23 3.13
C MET A 41 -2.10 -3.45 2.79
N ASP A 42 -1.21 -2.86 3.58
CA ASP A 42 0.20 -3.17 3.52
C ASP A 42 0.78 -3.39 4.91
N ALA A 43 1.82 -4.22 4.98
CA ALA A 43 2.48 -4.57 6.24
C ALA A 43 3.98 -4.62 6.04
N GLN A 44 4.71 -3.97 6.93
CA GLN A 44 6.15 -3.98 6.92
C GLN A 44 6.70 -3.87 8.33
N THR A 45 7.78 -4.59 8.60
CA THR A 45 8.47 -4.60 9.91
C THR A 45 7.48 -4.86 11.04
N ASP A 46 7.14 -3.85 11.82
CA ASP A 46 6.30 -3.95 13.00
C ASP A 46 4.94 -3.22 12.83
N PHE A 47 4.58 -2.81 11.60
CA PHE A 47 3.34 -2.09 11.35
C PHE A 47 2.50 -2.73 10.26
N VAL A 48 1.20 -2.60 10.38
CA VAL A 48 0.22 -2.86 9.31
C VAL A 48 -0.70 -1.65 9.18
N VAL A 49 -0.95 -1.23 7.95
CA VAL A 49 -1.86 -0.13 7.61
C VAL A 49 -2.96 -0.62 6.69
N THR A 50 -4.16 -0.07 6.84
CA THR A 50 -5.32 -0.46 6.06
C THR A 50 -6.15 0.74 5.67
N CYS A 51 -6.71 0.70 4.45
CA CYS A 51 -7.82 1.53 4.05
C CYS A 51 -8.99 0.65 3.58
N GLY A 52 -10.20 1.15 3.65
CA GLY A 52 -11.37 0.34 3.39
C GLY A 52 -12.61 1.17 3.12
N TYR A 53 -13.75 0.53 3.29
CA TYR A 53 -15.05 1.17 3.08
C TYR A 53 -15.81 1.31 4.38
N SER A 54 -16.53 2.44 4.49
CA SER A 54 -17.56 2.66 5.49
C SER A 54 -18.94 2.64 4.83
N LEU A 55 -19.95 2.26 5.62
CA LEU A 55 -21.33 2.23 5.19
C LEU A 55 -21.97 3.59 5.48
N ARG A 56 -22.52 4.25 4.46
CA ARG A 56 -23.36 5.44 4.61
C ARG A 56 -24.82 5.09 4.85
N GLN A 57 -25.56 6.08 5.31
CA GLN A 57 -27.02 6.04 5.27
C GLN A 57 -27.48 5.73 3.83
N GLN A 58 -28.48 4.84 3.66
CA GLN A 58 -28.98 4.31 2.38
C GLN A 58 -28.14 3.16 1.78
N GLN A 59 -27.37 2.42 2.59
CA GLN A 59 -26.65 1.21 2.14
C GLN A 59 -25.61 1.47 1.02
N SER A 60 -25.14 2.70 0.84
CA SER A 60 -24.07 3.02 -0.08
C SER A 60 -22.71 2.89 0.59
N TYR A 61 -21.75 2.29 -0.08
CA TYR A 61 -20.37 2.21 0.36
C TYR A 61 -19.58 3.43 -0.12
N MET A 62 -18.70 3.93 0.73
CA MET A 62 -17.74 4.97 0.38
C MET A 62 -16.37 4.61 0.92
N LEU A 63 -15.32 5.12 0.31
CA LEU A 63 -13.98 5.02 0.89
C LEU A 63 -13.96 5.69 2.27
N ASP A 64 -13.44 4.99 3.24
CA ASP A 64 -13.35 5.47 4.61
C ASP A 64 -12.42 6.71 4.66
N PRO A 65 -12.83 7.81 5.29
CA PRO A 65 -11.96 8.96 5.50
C PRO A 65 -10.88 8.73 6.55
N LEU A 66 -10.82 7.53 7.12
CA LEU A 66 -9.83 7.13 8.12
C LEU A 66 -8.99 5.96 7.60
N VAL A 67 -7.68 6.08 7.72
CA VAL A 67 -6.73 5.00 7.54
C VAL A 67 -6.38 4.45 8.92
N ASN A 68 -6.47 3.14 9.08
CA ASN A 68 -6.16 2.48 10.34
C ASN A 68 -4.77 1.86 10.29
N ALA A 69 -4.03 2.02 11.38
CA ALA A 69 -2.69 1.47 11.55
C ALA A 69 -2.60 0.70 12.87
N PHE A 70 -1.80 -0.35 12.87
CA PHE A 70 -1.64 -1.23 14.02
C PHE A 70 -0.15 -1.52 14.24
N ASP A 71 0.26 -1.45 15.50
CA ASP A 71 1.58 -1.84 15.95
C ASP A 71 1.59 -3.35 16.27
N LEU A 72 2.30 -4.10 15.46
CA LEU A 72 2.43 -5.56 15.58
C LEU A 72 3.40 -5.97 16.70
N LYS A 73 4.29 -5.08 17.13
CA LYS A 73 5.23 -5.36 18.23
C LYS A 73 4.50 -5.33 19.56
N ASN A 74 3.68 -4.31 19.79
CA ASN A 74 2.95 -4.13 21.03
C ASN A 74 1.52 -4.68 20.96
N MET A 75 1.07 -5.16 19.79
CA MET A 75 -0.28 -5.68 19.52
C MET A 75 -1.38 -4.69 19.86
N VAL A 76 -1.21 -3.42 19.47
CA VAL A 76 -2.17 -2.33 19.71
C VAL A 76 -2.55 -1.60 18.43
N SER A 77 -3.75 -1.02 18.43
CA SER A 77 -4.14 -0.07 17.38
C SER A 77 -3.53 1.29 17.64
N LEU A 78 -3.05 1.94 16.60
CA LEU A 78 -2.61 3.34 16.64
C LEU A 78 -3.80 4.28 16.43
N SER A 79 -3.58 5.58 16.64
CA SER A 79 -4.58 6.59 16.31
C SER A 79 -4.88 6.57 14.82
N PRO A 80 -6.15 6.53 14.42
CA PRO A 80 -6.52 6.57 13.00
C PRO A 80 -6.01 7.84 12.32
N ILE A 81 -5.58 7.72 11.08
CA ILE A 81 -5.04 8.82 10.28
C ILE A 81 -6.18 9.42 9.45
N PRO A 82 -6.52 10.69 9.65
CA PRO A 82 -7.55 11.35 8.85
C PRO A 82 -7.09 11.53 7.40
N PHE A 83 -7.92 11.09 6.46
CA PHE A 83 -7.71 11.28 5.04
C PHE A 83 -9.05 11.56 4.35
N PRO A 84 -9.54 12.81 4.42
CA PRO A 84 -10.90 13.18 3.97
C PRO A 84 -11.21 12.89 2.51
N ALA A 85 -10.18 12.83 1.66
CA ALA A 85 -10.32 12.48 0.24
C ALA A 85 -10.74 11.01 -0.01
N GLY A 86 -10.76 10.18 1.04
CA GLY A 86 -11.00 8.75 0.94
C GLY A 86 -9.78 7.99 0.44
N ALA A 87 -9.20 7.18 1.31
CA ALA A 87 -8.01 6.40 0.99
C ALA A 87 -8.36 5.20 0.11
N ALA A 88 -7.79 5.14 -1.08
CA ALA A 88 -7.92 4.00 -1.99
C ALA A 88 -6.74 3.03 -1.85
N TYR A 89 -5.56 3.55 -1.62
CA TYR A 89 -4.32 2.76 -1.56
C TYR A 89 -3.49 3.16 -0.36
N VAL A 90 -2.80 2.18 0.23
CA VAL A 90 -1.82 2.37 1.31
C VAL A 90 -0.59 1.54 1.03
N ARG A 91 0.60 2.12 1.21
CA ARG A 91 1.89 1.42 1.10
C ARG A 91 2.81 1.84 2.23
N MET A 92 3.46 0.88 2.83
CA MET A 92 4.56 1.14 3.76
C MET A 92 5.82 1.52 2.98
N HIS A 93 6.58 2.49 3.48
CA HIS A 93 7.83 2.88 2.85
C HIS A 93 8.90 1.79 3.06
N PRO A 94 9.56 1.29 2.01
CA PRO A 94 10.41 0.09 2.09
C PRO A 94 11.64 0.24 2.99
N ARG A 95 12.10 1.48 3.24
CA ARG A 95 13.28 1.76 4.06
C ARG A 95 13.01 2.55 5.34
N MET A 96 11.81 3.08 5.50
CA MET A 96 11.41 3.89 6.66
C MET A 96 10.28 3.13 7.39
N SER A 97 10.64 2.45 8.46
CA SER A 97 9.79 1.44 9.12
C SER A 97 8.45 1.98 9.64
N SER A 98 8.35 3.27 9.96
CA SER A 98 7.14 3.91 10.46
C SER A 98 6.44 4.82 9.45
N THR A 99 6.98 4.95 8.23
CA THR A 99 6.41 5.83 7.21
C THR A 99 5.47 5.07 6.30
N CYS A 100 4.27 5.58 6.10
CA CYS A 100 3.33 5.07 5.10
C CYS A 100 2.93 6.16 4.10
N ILE A 101 2.52 5.71 2.93
CA ILE A 101 1.98 6.52 1.84
C ILE A 101 0.52 6.15 1.66
N ILE A 102 -0.34 7.16 1.72
CA ILE A 102 -1.79 7.03 1.56
C ILE A 102 -2.16 7.78 0.28
N VAL A 103 -2.94 7.14 -0.59
CA VAL A 103 -3.30 7.73 -1.88
C VAL A 103 -4.80 7.61 -2.14
N SER A 104 -5.41 8.72 -2.58
CA SER A 104 -6.80 8.72 -3.06
C SER A 104 -6.88 8.28 -4.52
N GLN A 105 -8.07 7.91 -4.97
CA GLN A 105 -8.31 7.62 -6.38
C GLN A 105 -8.05 8.82 -7.31
N GLN A 106 -8.18 10.04 -6.79
CA GLN A 106 -7.97 11.29 -7.55
C GLN A 106 -6.51 11.78 -7.51
N GLY A 107 -5.58 10.98 -6.98
CA GLY A 107 -4.16 11.32 -6.99
C GLY A 107 -3.68 12.21 -5.84
N GLN A 108 -4.47 12.40 -4.78
CA GLN A 108 -3.95 13.02 -3.56
C GLN A 108 -3.05 12.01 -2.84
N ILE A 109 -1.81 12.40 -2.56
CA ILE A 109 -0.79 11.57 -1.91
C ILE A 109 -0.46 12.19 -0.56
N HIS A 110 -0.52 11.39 0.49
CA HIS A 110 -0.20 11.78 1.85
C HIS A 110 0.91 10.88 2.37
N VAL A 111 2.06 11.46 2.71
CA VAL A 111 3.18 10.75 3.34
C VAL A 111 3.14 11.04 4.83
N VAL A 112 3.00 10.00 5.64
CA VAL A 112 2.75 10.11 7.09
C VAL A 112 3.72 9.24 7.85
N ASP A 113 4.25 9.76 8.94
CA ASP A 113 4.92 8.96 9.96
C ASP A 113 3.90 8.46 10.98
N LEU A 114 3.73 7.15 11.10
CA LEU A 114 2.78 6.51 12.01
C LEU A 114 3.05 6.82 13.49
N MET A 115 4.29 7.16 13.84
CA MET A 115 4.67 7.54 15.20
C MET A 115 4.43 9.03 15.47
N ASN A 116 4.31 9.83 14.41
CA ASN A 116 4.04 11.27 14.51
C ASN A 116 3.18 11.74 13.33
N VAL A 117 1.90 11.46 13.39
CA VAL A 117 0.93 11.77 12.32
C VAL A 117 0.79 13.28 12.00
N ASN A 118 1.27 14.15 12.89
CA ASN A 118 1.27 15.59 12.65
C ASN A 118 2.35 16.04 11.64
N THR A 119 3.37 15.22 11.41
CA THR A 119 4.41 15.47 10.41
C THR A 119 4.03 14.81 9.08
N SER A 120 3.02 15.34 8.43
CA SER A 120 2.55 14.80 7.16
C SER A 120 2.86 15.74 6.00
N THR A 121 3.19 15.15 4.86
CA THR A 121 3.39 15.88 3.60
C THR A 121 2.30 15.50 2.61
N VAL A 122 1.58 16.49 2.11
CA VAL A 122 0.54 16.31 1.09
C VAL A 122 1.08 16.70 -0.28
N ARG A 123 0.83 15.86 -1.27
CA ARG A 123 1.13 16.08 -2.69
C ARG A 123 -0.08 15.73 -3.53
N HIS A 124 -0.12 16.25 -4.74
CA HIS A 124 -1.15 15.90 -5.73
C HIS A 124 -0.46 15.43 -7.00
N ALA A 125 -0.79 14.21 -7.42
CA ALA A 125 -0.49 13.75 -8.76
C ALA A 125 -1.49 14.38 -9.73
N ASN A 126 -0.98 14.98 -10.80
CA ASN A 126 -1.83 15.53 -11.85
C ASN A 126 -2.28 14.40 -12.77
N VAL A 127 -3.31 13.68 -12.34
CA VAL A 127 -3.92 12.58 -13.11
C VAL A 127 -5.25 13.04 -13.67
N MET A 128 -5.52 12.67 -14.92
CA MET A 128 -6.75 13.07 -15.62
C MET A 128 -7.93 12.15 -15.30
N THR A 129 -7.63 10.93 -14.85
CA THR A 129 -8.61 9.91 -14.46
C THR A 129 -8.27 9.33 -13.08
N TYR A 130 -9.07 8.39 -12.59
CA TYR A 130 -8.79 7.76 -11.30
C TYR A 130 -7.62 6.77 -11.38
N LEU A 131 -6.87 6.71 -10.28
CA LEU A 131 -5.78 5.75 -10.13
C LEU A 131 -6.33 4.34 -9.94
N SER A 132 -5.67 3.37 -10.58
CA SER A 132 -5.97 1.95 -10.51
C SER A 132 -4.95 1.15 -9.70
N MET A 133 -3.72 1.65 -9.61
CA MET A 133 -2.63 0.97 -8.90
C MET A 133 -1.58 1.96 -8.41
N ILE A 134 -0.93 1.62 -7.30
CA ILE A 134 0.28 2.30 -6.85
C ILE A 134 1.33 1.28 -6.42
N GLU A 135 2.60 1.58 -6.69
CA GLU A 135 3.73 0.82 -6.17
C GLU A 135 4.88 1.76 -5.80
N ILE A 136 5.67 1.35 -4.81
CA ILE A 136 6.85 2.08 -4.38
C ILE A 136 8.08 1.28 -4.76
N ALA A 137 9.05 1.94 -5.38
CA ALA A 137 10.33 1.31 -5.69
C ALA A 137 11.01 0.79 -4.41
N PRO A 138 11.71 -0.37 -4.43
CA PRO A 138 12.40 -0.91 -3.26
C PRO A 138 13.43 0.04 -2.65
N SER A 139 13.95 1.00 -3.43
CA SER A 139 14.80 2.07 -2.94
C SER A 139 14.06 3.10 -2.06
N GLY A 140 12.73 3.18 -2.17
CA GLY A 140 11.90 4.21 -1.53
C GLY A 140 11.97 5.59 -2.21
N GLU A 141 12.68 5.71 -3.33
CA GLU A 141 12.95 7.01 -3.98
C GLU A 141 11.99 7.33 -5.12
N ALA A 142 11.17 6.36 -5.52
CA ALA A 142 10.20 6.53 -6.58
C ALA A 142 8.86 5.87 -6.24
N ILE A 143 7.78 6.47 -6.75
CA ILE A 143 6.41 5.94 -6.68
C ILE A 143 5.89 5.84 -8.11
N GLY A 144 5.44 4.66 -8.49
CA GLY A 144 4.71 4.42 -9.73
C GLY A 144 3.21 4.48 -9.47
N LEU A 145 2.49 5.23 -10.28
CA LEU A 145 1.03 5.35 -10.24
C LEU A 145 0.50 4.95 -11.61
N ALA A 146 -0.45 4.03 -11.67
CA ALA A 146 -1.16 3.71 -12.90
C ALA A 146 -2.58 4.28 -12.85
N ASP A 147 -3.05 4.85 -13.95
CA ASP A 147 -4.40 5.37 -14.07
C ASP A 147 -5.31 4.44 -14.90
N ALA A 148 -6.59 4.77 -14.98
CA ALA A 148 -7.58 3.97 -15.70
C ALA A 148 -7.45 4.05 -17.24
N GLU A 149 -6.65 4.97 -17.77
CA GLU A 149 -6.33 5.08 -19.18
C GLU A 149 -5.03 4.34 -19.55
N CYS A 150 -4.51 3.51 -18.63
CA CYS A 150 -3.27 2.77 -18.80
C CYS A 150 -2.00 3.65 -18.89
N ASN A 151 -2.06 4.90 -18.41
CA ASN A 151 -0.86 5.72 -18.26
C ASN A 151 -0.13 5.37 -16.96
N ILE A 152 1.19 5.41 -17.03
CA ILE A 152 2.06 5.24 -15.85
C ILE A 152 2.71 6.58 -15.55
N HIS A 153 2.47 7.06 -14.33
CA HIS A 153 3.05 8.28 -13.79
C HIS A 153 4.16 7.90 -12.81
N LEU A 154 5.39 8.35 -13.08
CA LEU A 154 6.51 8.09 -12.20
C LEU A 154 6.86 9.34 -11.39
N TRP A 155 6.84 9.21 -10.09
CA TRP A 155 7.13 10.27 -9.14
C TRP A 155 8.38 9.96 -8.32
N GLY A 156 9.28 10.94 -8.23
CA GLY A 156 10.49 10.80 -7.44
C GLY A 156 11.48 11.90 -7.78
N SER A 157 12.66 11.86 -7.18
CA SER A 157 13.73 12.79 -7.50
C SER A 157 14.46 12.37 -8.76
N PRO A 158 14.44 13.15 -9.85
CA PRO A 158 15.12 12.78 -11.11
C PRO A 158 16.61 12.50 -10.93
N SER A 159 17.27 13.16 -9.97
CA SER A 159 18.70 12.96 -9.67
C SER A 159 19.01 11.66 -8.91
N ARG A 160 18.00 11.02 -8.34
CA ARG A 160 18.14 9.79 -7.52
C ARG A 160 17.59 8.56 -8.19
N ILE A 161 16.64 8.72 -9.10
CA ILE A 161 16.05 7.59 -9.83
C ILE A 161 17.08 7.11 -10.84
N ARG A 162 17.47 5.84 -10.71
CA ARG A 162 18.29 5.12 -11.69
C ARG A 162 17.46 4.00 -12.28
N PHE A 163 17.34 4.01 -13.60
CA PHE A 163 16.69 2.92 -14.32
C PHE A 163 17.71 1.80 -14.60
N ALA A 164 17.24 0.56 -14.65
CA ALA A 164 18.09 -0.61 -14.85
C ALA A 164 18.92 -0.52 -16.14
N ALA A 165 18.38 0.11 -17.19
CA ALA A 165 19.09 0.33 -18.46
C ALA A 165 20.35 1.21 -18.34
N GLU A 166 20.48 1.99 -17.27
CA GLU A 166 21.64 2.86 -17.01
C GLU A 166 22.66 2.22 -16.06
N VAL A 167 22.33 1.05 -15.51
CA VAL A 167 23.19 0.36 -14.54
C VAL A 167 23.89 -0.78 -15.25
N SER A 168 25.21 -0.70 -15.35
CA SER A 168 26.07 -1.74 -15.93
C SER A 168 26.22 -2.99 -15.04
N GLN A 169 25.43 -3.10 -13.97
CA GLN A 169 25.41 -4.28 -13.10
C GLN A 169 24.12 -5.06 -13.30
N PRO A 170 24.16 -6.40 -13.24
CA PRO A 170 22.96 -7.22 -13.32
C PRO A 170 21.95 -6.78 -12.26
N SER A 171 20.70 -6.58 -12.64
CA SER A 171 19.63 -6.38 -11.70
C SER A 171 19.37 -7.68 -10.93
N GLU A 172 18.84 -7.59 -9.71
CA GLU A 172 18.45 -8.77 -8.93
C GLU A 172 17.29 -9.55 -9.59
N PHE A 173 16.67 -8.97 -10.61
CA PHE A 173 15.63 -9.59 -11.40
C PHE A 173 16.16 -9.89 -12.79
N PRO A 174 15.86 -11.06 -13.36
CA PRO A 174 16.20 -11.36 -14.74
C PRO A 174 15.59 -10.29 -15.65
N ASP A 175 16.36 -9.87 -16.64
CA ASP A 175 15.90 -8.92 -17.64
C ASP A 175 14.69 -9.49 -18.39
N SER A 176 13.73 -8.63 -18.69
CA SER A 176 12.55 -9.03 -19.47
C SER A 176 12.89 -9.57 -20.87
N GLU A 177 14.12 -9.37 -21.33
CA GLU A 177 14.64 -9.94 -22.57
C GLU A 177 14.79 -11.48 -22.53
N GLU A 178 14.86 -12.08 -21.33
CA GLU A 178 14.89 -13.54 -21.18
C GLU A 178 13.51 -14.18 -21.29
N VAL A 179 12.45 -13.39 -21.22
CA VAL A 179 11.11 -13.86 -21.51
C VAL A 179 10.92 -13.92 -23.03
N HIS A 180 11.18 -15.05 -23.61
CA HIS A 180 10.94 -15.25 -25.02
C HIS A 180 9.49 -14.93 -25.38
N PRO A 181 9.22 -14.04 -26.37
CA PRO A 181 7.87 -13.65 -26.74
C PRO A 181 7.02 -14.80 -27.32
N HIS A 182 7.57 -16.00 -27.42
CA HIS A 182 6.91 -17.21 -27.94
C HIS A 182 6.52 -18.21 -26.84
N VAL A 183 6.74 -17.90 -25.59
CA VAL A 183 6.22 -18.73 -24.50
C VAL A 183 4.79 -18.26 -24.23
N ASP A 184 3.85 -18.91 -24.88
CA ASP A 184 2.42 -18.74 -24.59
C ASP A 184 2.11 -19.31 -23.19
N TRP A 185 2.23 -18.48 -22.18
CA TRP A 185 1.89 -18.81 -20.80
C TRP A 185 0.39 -19.08 -20.58
N ILE A 186 -0.40 -18.90 -21.63
CA ILE A 186 -1.87 -18.87 -21.57
C ILE A 186 -2.48 -20.18 -22.06
N LEU A 187 -1.71 -21.10 -22.62
CA LEU A 187 -2.24 -22.27 -23.33
C LEU A 187 -1.87 -23.63 -22.73
N GLU A 188 -1.40 -23.67 -21.47
CA GLU A 188 -1.29 -24.93 -20.73
C GLU A 188 -2.22 -24.97 -19.52
#